data_cb5fe1ca4df2502d9b40d5cf9fdaf295
#
_entry.id   cb5fe1ca4df2502d9b40d5cf9fdaf295
#
_cell.length_a   1.000
_cell.length_b   1.000
_cell.length_c   1.000
_cell.angle_alpha   90.00
_cell.angle_beta   90.00
_cell.angle_gamma   90.00
#
_symmetry.space_group_name_H-M   'P 1'
#
loop_
_entity.id
_entity.type
_entity.pdbx_description
1 polymer ?
#
loop_
_entity_poly.entity_id
_entity_poly.type
_entity_poly.pdbx_seq_one_letter_code
_entity_poly.pdbx_strand_id
1 'polypeptide(L)'
;MESTIASFGRHWNSIQRSLFPCLEDEIGELDDRQKAFVGICELLIDDKMFSRYRWSGNGRPPCARLALFKAFVLKAFWNLPTTRAAISFVRGSSSLRRLCGWESLGDVPDESTFSRAFAGFAKDGIAADVLTACTTKAIGRDGMFHVSHDSTAIDSRERGSKRPKEKPVWTPRDRRTFKQRGRDAETNFAELPTVCDWGRKLNSKGRVLQWRGYKLHLSVGDGDIPLTAFLSSASLHDSQVAIPMMQKTSRSFSYFYDLADCAYDANDILEESIALGHRPLVELNLRKDKVRRVGAGILPVKRDWVGSHAVNIIPAEDLRYRFRTGVERVFSHLHDAHGGKTVRVRGGEKVFLHLMFGVLVIAAEQILKLIT
;
A
#
# COMPACT_ATOMS: atom_id res chain seq x y z
N MET A 1 1.12 -25.11 18.13
CA MET A 1 0.14 -24.04 17.86
C MET A 1 0.04 -23.88 16.35
N GLU A 2 -1.15 -23.97 15.81
CA GLU A 2 -1.38 -23.75 14.39
C GLU A 2 -1.22 -22.28 14.07
N SER A 3 -0.60 -21.95 12.92
CA SER A 3 -0.42 -20.56 12.53
C SER A 3 -1.78 -19.88 12.28
N THR A 4 -1.90 -18.59 12.59
CA THR A 4 -3.11 -17.79 12.34
C THR A 4 -3.54 -17.88 10.88
N ILE A 5 -2.58 -17.91 9.95
CA ILE A 5 -2.81 -18.06 8.50
C ILE A 5 -3.48 -19.39 8.17
N ALA A 6 -3.00 -20.52 8.73
CA ALA A 6 -3.57 -21.84 8.47
C ALA A 6 -5.00 -21.96 9.03
N SER A 7 -5.25 -21.40 10.21
CA SER A 7 -6.60 -21.36 10.80
C SER A 7 -7.56 -20.51 9.98
N PHE A 8 -7.11 -19.33 9.54
CA PHE A 8 -7.87 -18.46 8.65
C PHE A 8 -8.17 -19.12 7.31
N GLY A 9 -7.17 -19.79 6.70
CA GLY A 9 -7.33 -20.49 5.42
C GLY A 9 -8.38 -21.61 5.49
N ARG A 10 -8.42 -22.41 6.57
CA ARG A 10 -9.47 -23.44 6.73
C ARG A 10 -10.85 -22.83 6.86
N HIS A 11 -11.00 -21.78 7.65
CA HIS A 11 -12.27 -21.09 7.81
C HIS A 11 -12.72 -20.48 6.48
N TRP A 12 -11.80 -19.84 5.74
CA TRP A 12 -12.02 -19.31 4.41
C TRP A 12 -12.51 -20.37 3.43
N ASN A 13 -11.82 -21.51 3.33
CA ASN A 13 -12.21 -22.61 2.44
C ASN A 13 -13.59 -23.20 2.80
N SER A 14 -13.93 -23.25 4.08
CA SER A 14 -15.27 -23.69 4.53
C SER A 14 -16.36 -22.73 4.05
N ILE A 15 -16.14 -21.42 4.13
CA ILE A 15 -17.07 -20.40 3.63
C ILE A 15 -17.22 -20.53 2.11
N GLN A 16 -16.14 -20.66 1.37
CA GLN A 16 -16.15 -20.77 -0.10
C GLN A 16 -16.99 -21.95 -0.59
N ARG A 17 -16.94 -23.10 0.08
CA ARG A 17 -17.70 -24.29 -0.28
C ARG A 17 -19.22 -24.11 -0.23
N SER A 18 -19.73 -23.19 0.59
CA SER A 18 -21.15 -22.89 0.71
C SER A 18 -21.57 -21.64 -0.06
N LEU A 19 -20.70 -20.65 -0.14
CA LEU A 19 -20.99 -19.35 -0.74
C LEU A 19 -21.17 -19.43 -2.25
N PHE A 20 -20.25 -20.09 -2.96
CA PHE A 20 -20.29 -20.12 -4.42
C PHE A 20 -21.52 -20.83 -5.01
N PRO A 21 -21.93 -22.02 -4.54
CA PRO A 21 -23.17 -22.62 -5.02
C PRO A 21 -24.38 -21.71 -4.85
N CYS A 22 -24.56 -21.10 -3.68
CA CYS A 22 -25.68 -20.17 -3.44
C CYS A 22 -25.64 -18.95 -4.36
N LEU A 23 -24.45 -18.40 -4.65
CA LEU A 23 -24.33 -17.28 -5.58
C LEU A 23 -24.64 -17.69 -7.02
N GLU A 24 -24.17 -18.85 -7.45
CA GLU A 24 -24.39 -19.36 -8.81
C GLU A 24 -25.86 -19.72 -9.04
N ASP A 25 -26.58 -20.19 -8.04
CA ASP A 25 -28.03 -20.42 -8.11
C ASP A 25 -28.81 -19.11 -8.33
N GLU A 26 -28.36 -18.01 -7.73
CA GLU A 26 -29.06 -16.72 -7.82
C GLU A 26 -28.67 -15.89 -9.03
N ILE A 27 -27.43 -15.88 -9.43
CA ILE A 27 -26.90 -14.94 -10.44
C ILE A 27 -26.34 -15.61 -11.70
N GLY A 28 -26.38 -16.95 -11.75
CA GLY A 28 -25.83 -17.78 -12.82
C GLY A 28 -24.36 -18.09 -12.63
N GLU A 29 -23.82 -18.95 -13.49
CA GLU A 29 -22.43 -19.39 -13.44
C GLU A 29 -21.46 -18.22 -13.46
N LEU A 30 -20.46 -18.27 -12.55
CA LEU A 30 -19.41 -17.26 -12.42
C LEU A 30 -18.13 -17.76 -13.08
N ASP A 31 -17.51 -16.90 -13.87
CA ASP A 31 -16.16 -17.16 -14.37
C ASP A 31 -15.09 -17.04 -13.26
N ASP A 32 -13.88 -17.58 -13.50
CA ASP A 32 -12.81 -17.60 -12.51
C ASP A 32 -12.44 -16.20 -12.02
N ARG A 33 -12.51 -15.19 -12.88
CA ARG A 33 -12.20 -13.81 -12.52
C ARG A 33 -13.27 -13.19 -11.65
N GLN A 34 -14.54 -13.53 -11.88
CA GLN A 34 -15.65 -13.12 -11.01
C GLN A 34 -15.57 -13.82 -9.65
N LYS A 35 -15.20 -15.12 -9.61
CA LYS A 35 -14.94 -15.85 -8.36
C LYS A 35 -13.79 -15.21 -7.57
N ALA A 36 -12.69 -14.85 -8.23
CA ALA A 36 -11.59 -14.12 -7.60
C ALA A 36 -12.03 -12.76 -7.05
N PHE A 37 -12.85 -12.01 -7.78
CA PHE A 37 -13.42 -10.74 -7.31
C PHE A 37 -14.30 -10.91 -6.06
N VAL A 38 -15.14 -11.95 -6.02
CA VAL A 38 -15.92 -12.28 -4.82
C VAL A 38 -14.97 -12.53 -3.63
N GLY A 39 -13.96 -13.37 -3.83
CA GLY A 39 -12.97 -13.66 -2.80
C GLY A 39 -12.26 -12.40 -2.27
N ILE A 40 -11.87 -11.49 -3.16
CA ILE A 40 -11.29 -10.21 -2.79
C ILE A 40 -12.28 -9.38 -1.97
N CYS A 41 -13.53 -9.27 -2.40
CA CYS A 41 -14.56 -8.51 -1.68
C CYS A 41 -14.81 -9.07 -0.27
N GLU A 42 -14.90 -10.38 -0.12
CA GLU A 42 -15.13 -11.05 1.17
C GLU A 42 -13.97 -10.83 2.15
N LEU A 43 -12.74 -10.75 1.65
CA LEU A 43 -11.58 -10.40 2.47
C LEU A 43 -11.57 -8.93 2.90
N LEU A 44 -11.86 -8.02 1.98
CA LEU A 44 -11.73 -6.58 2.20
C LEU A 44 -12.90 -5.99 2.98
N ILE A 45 -14.09 -6.60 2.93
CA ILE A 45 -15.31 -5.98 3.42
C ILE A 45 -15.67 -6.51 4.79
N ASP A 46 -15.73 -5.61 5.76
CA ASP A 46 -16.38 -5.78 7.05
C ASP A 46 -17.53 -4.76 7.14
N ASP A 47 -18.76 -5.23 7.24
CA ASP A 47 -19.97 -4.39 7.32
C ASP A 47 -19.90 -3.37 8.46
N LYS A 48 -19.18 -3.68 9.54
CA LYS A 48 -18.99 -2.77 10.66
C LYS A 48 -18.25 -1.50 10.24
N MET A 49 -17.30 -1.59 9.31
CA MET A 49 -16.54 -0.44 8.83
C MET A 49 -17.41 0.53 8.02
N PHE A 50 -18.46 0.00 7.37
CA PHE A 50 -19.40 0.80 6.59
C PHE A 50 -20.58 1.32 7.40
N SER A 51 -20.71 0.96 8.68
CA SER A 51 -21.76 1.45 9.58
C SER A 51 -21.78 2.99 9.71
N ARG A 52 -20.61 3.64 9.58
CA ARG A 52 -20.46 5.11 9.55
C ARG A 52 -21.23 5.80 8.42
N TYR A 53 -21.60 5.04 7.38
CA TYR A 53 -22.35 5.55 6.23
C TYR A 53 -23.84 5.18 6.28
N ARG A 54 -24.33 4.58 7.36
CA ARG A 54 -25.76 4.26 7.52
C ARG A 54 -26.58 5.53 7.55
N TRP A 55 -27.74 5.44 6.94
CA TRP A 55 -28.69 6.54 6.92
C TRP A 55 -29.26 6.81 8.33
N SER A 56 -29.29 8.08 8.71
CA SER A 56 -29.77 8.52 10.02
C SER A 56 -31.30 8.67 10.11
N GLY A 57 -32.03 8.38 9.00
CA GLY A 57 -33.48 8.53 8.95
C GLY A 57 -33.96 9.89 8.40
N ASN A 58 -33.08 10.88 8.24
CA ASN A 58 -33.42 12.20 7.77
C ASN A 58 -33.08 12.40 6.28
N GLY A 59 -34.01 12.91 5.49
CA GLY A 59 -33.82 13.18 4.07
C GLY A 59 -33.86 11.92 3.18
N ARG A 60 -33.42 12.07 1.94
CA ARG A 60 -33.37 10.96 0.98
C ARG A 60 -32.29 9.94 1.40
N PRO A 61 -32.59 8.62 1.44
CA PRO A 61 -31.59 7.61 1.70
C PRO A 61 -30.38 7.74 0.77
N PRO A 62 -29.15 7.71 1.28
CA PRO A 62 -27.96 7.73 0.45
C PRO A 62 -27.87 6.41 -0.36
N CYS A 63 -27.27 6.49 -1.55
CA CYS A 63 -26.89 5.26 -2.27
C CYS A 63 -25.98 4.40 -1.40
N ALA A 64 -26.17 3.07 -1.46
CA ALA A 64 -25.41 2.09 -0.69
C ALA A 64 -23.90 2.31 -0.87
N ARG A 65 -23.23 2.78 0.18
CA ARG A 65 -21.79 3.09 0.13
C ARG A 65 -20.95 1.84 -0.10
N LEU A 66 -21.40 0.71 0.43
CA LEU A 66 -20.75 -0.57 0.23
C LEU A 66 -20.74 -0.99 -1.25
N ALA A 67 -21.87 -0.86 -1.95
CA ALA A 67 -21.94 -1.16 -3.39
C ALA A 67 -20.99 -0.27 -4.21
N LEU A 68 -20.92 1.01 -3.88
CA LEU A 68 -19.98 1.95 -4.51
C LEU A 68 -18.52 1.60 -4.21
N PHE A 69 -18.20 1.15 -2.99
CA PHE A 69 -16.87 0.70 -2.64
C PHE A 69 -16.48 -0.55 -3.42
N LYS A 70 -17.35 -1.57 -3.49
CA LYS A 70 -17.16 -2.77 -4.32
C LYS A 70 -16.89 -2.40 -5.79
N ALA A 71 -17.62 -1.43 -6.34
CA ALA A 71 -17.40 -0.98 -7.71
C ALA A 71 -16.04 -0.26 -7.91
N PHE A 72 -15.49 0.41 -6.90
CA PHE A 72 -14.13 0.95 -6.97
C PHE A 72 -13.06 -0.15 -6.82
N VAL A 73 -13.28 -1.16 -6.00
CA VAL A 73 -12.45 -2.38 -5.96
C VAL A 73 -12.48 -3.08 -7.32
N LEU A 74 -13.67 -3.28 -7.92
CA LEU A 74 -13.84 -3.80 -9.26
C LEU A 74 -13.06 -2.99 -10.29
N LYS A 75 -13.15 -1.66 -10.24
CA LYS A 75 -12.40 -0.76 -11.12
C LYS A 75 -10.90 -1.01 -11.07
N ALA A 76 -10.33 -1.20 -9.86
CA ALA A 76 -8.91 -1.49 -9.68
C ALA A 76 -8.55 -2.91 -10.14
N PHE A 77 -9.35 -3.91 -9.78
CA PHE A 77 -9.14 -5.31 -10.12
C PHE A 77 -9.18 -5.56 -11.64
N TRP A 78 -10.10 -4.91 -12.37
CA TRP A 78 -10.16 -4.97 -13.84
C TRP A 78 -9.30 -3.92 -14.54
N ASN A 79 -8.51 -3.15 -13.81
CA ASN A 79 -7.64 -2.09 -14.33
C ASN A 79 -8.38 -1.09 -15.23
N LEU A 80 -9.61 -0.73 -14.86
CA LEU A 80 -10.44 0.15 -15.67
C LEU A 80 -9.97 1.60 -15.54
N PRO A 81 -9.74 2.32 -16.65
CA PRO A 81 -9.03 3.60 -16.62
C PRO A 81 -9.83 4.74 -16.01
N THR A 82 -11.16 4.65 -16.02
CA THR A 82 -12.06 5.73 -15.55
C THR A 82 -13.23 5.17 -14.75
N THR A 83 -13.85 6.02 -13.92
CA THR A 83 -15.11 5.68 -13.23
C THR A 83 -16.23 5.42 -14.23
N ARG A 84 -16.28 6.18 -15.34
CA ARG A 84 -17.25 5.96 -16.41
C ARG A 84 -17.11 4.57 -17.05
N ALA A 85 -15.87 4.13 -17.29
CA ALA A 85 -15.62 2.78 -17.79
C ALA A 85 -16.09 1.71 -16.79
N ALA A 86 -15.86 1.92 -15.48
CA ALA A 86 -16.36 1.01 -14.45
C ALA A 86 -17.88 0.96 -14.39
N ILE A 87 -18.57 2.10 -14.47
CA ILE A 87 -20.03 2.16 -14.53
C ILE A 87 -20.57 1.42 -15.76
N SER A 88 -19.99 1.65 -16.94
CA SER A 88 -20.38 0.95 -18.18
C SER A 88 -20.16 -0.56 -18.07
N PHE A 89 -19.04 -0.96 -17.46
CA PHE A 89 -18.69 -2.38 -17.27
C PHE A 89 -19.71 -3.08 -16.34
N VAL A 90 -20.03 -2.46 -15.20
CA VAL A 90 -21.04 -2.98 -14.25
C VAL A 90 -22.45 -3.01 -14.89
N ARG A 91 -22.83 -1.98 -15.66
CA ARG A 91 -24.12 -1.97 -16.37
C ARG A 91 -24.21 -3.05 -17.43
N GLY A 92 -23.10 -3.39 -18.08
CA GLY A 92 -23.03 -4.40 -19.14
C GLY A 92 -23.11 -5.85 -18.66
N SER A 93 -22.90 -6.12 -17.37
CA SER A 93 -22.92 -7.48 -16.80
C SER A 93 -23.90 -7.56 -15.63
N SER A 94 -24.89 -8.45 -15.74
CA SER A 94 -25.85 -8.71 -14.65
C SER A 94 -25.16 -9.28 -13.42
N SER A 95 -24.26 -10.23 -13.60
CA SER A 95 -23.50 -10.85 -12.51
C SER A 95 -22.67 -9.81 -11.75
N LEU A 96 -21.85 -9.03 -12.44
CA LEU A 96 -21.00 -8.00 -11.80
C LEU A 96 -21.83 -6.92 -11.10
N ARG A 97 -22.97 -6.55 -11.68
CA ARG A 97 -23.89 -5.60 -11.07
C ARG A 97 -24.43 -6.12 -9.74
N ARG A 98 -24.91 -7.37 -9.71
CA ARG A 98 -25.40 -8.02 -8.49
C ARG A 98 -24.29 -8.27 -7.46
N LEU A 99 -23.10 -8.70 -7.89
CA LEU A 99 -21.94 -8.84 -7.02
C LEU A 99 -21.55 -7.51 -6.34
N CYS A 100 -21.76 -6.38 -7.03
CA CYS A 100 -21.58 -5.06 -6.42
C CYS A 100 -22.73 -4.69 -5.46
N GLY A 101 -23.91 -5.34 -5.57
CA GLY A 101 -25.09 -5.11 -4.72
C GLY A 101 -26.17 -4.27 -5.38
N TRP A 102 -26.29 -4.31 -6.72
CA TRP A 102 -27.37 -3.67 -7.49
C TRP A 102 -28.17 -4.71 -8.30
N GLU A 103 -29.49 -4.78 -8.05
CA GLU A 103 -30.35 -5.77 -8.71
C GLU A 103 -30.64 -5.40 -10.16
N SER A 104 -31.01 -4.15 -10.41
CA SER A 104 -31.42 -3.67 -11.72
C SER A 104 -30.46 -2.65 -12.32
N LEU A 105 -30.58 -2.39 -13.63
CA LEU A 105 -29.84 -1.31 -14.31
C LEU A 105 -30.14 0.07 -13.72
N GLY A 106 -31.36 0.28 -13.25
CA GLY A 106 -31.81 1.54 -12.65
C GLY A 106 -31.19 1.82 -11.28
N ASP A 107 -30.73 0.77 -10.59
CA ASP A 107 -30.09 0.91 -9.26
C ASP A 107 -28.65 1.40 -9.36
N VAL A 108 -27.98 1.21 -10.51
CA VAL A 108 -26.60 1.66 -10.71
C VAL A 108 -26.57 3.18 -10.79
N PRO A 109 -25.96 3.85 -9.82
CA PRO A 109 -25.97 5.30 -9.73
C PRO A 109 -25.26 5.99 -10.90
N ASP A 110 -25.54 7.30 -11.04
CA ASP A 110 -24.84 8.15 -12.00
C ASP A 110 -23.40 8.48 -11.55
N GLU A 111 -22.57 8.88 -12.52
CA GLU A 111 -21.16 9.23 -12.31
C GLU A 111 -20.98 10.30 -11.22
N SER A 112 -21.93 11.23 -11.07
CA SER A 112 -21.91 12.25 -10.03
C SER A 112 -22.02 11.66 -8.62
N THR A 113 -22.78 10.58 -8.44
CA THR A 113 -22.89 9.86 -7.16
C THR A 113 -21.62 9.10 -6.85
N PHE A 114 -21.02 8.43 -7.83
CA PHE A 114 -19.69 7.81 -7.70
C PHE A 114 -18.64 8.84 -7.29
N SER A 115 -18.62 10.01 -7.95
CA SER A 115 -17.66 11.08 -7.65
C SER A 115 -17.81 11.60 -6.22
N ARG A 116 -19.03 11.81 -5.74
CA ARG A 116 -19.30 12.23 -4.35
C ARG A 116 -18.90 11.15 -3.35
N ALA A 117 -19.23 9.89 -3.64
CA ALA A 117 -18.82 8.77 -2.78
C ALA A 117 -17.30 8.65 -2.70
N PHE A 118 -16.61 8.75 -3.84
CA PHE A 118 -15.15 8.73 -3.90
C PHE A 118 -14.51 9.85 -3.06
N ALA A 119 -15.06 11.07 -3.16
CA ALA A 119 -14.58 12.19 -2.35
C ALA A 119 -14.83 11.96 -0.83
N GLY A 120 -15.98 11.38 -0.46
CA GLY A 120 -16.25 10.98 0.93
C GLY A 120 -15.26 9.92 1.43
N PHE A 121 -15.06 8.85 0.69
CA PHE A 121 -14.09 7.80 1.02
C PHE A 121 -12.66 8.32 1.15
N ALA A 122 -12.27 9.29 0.28
CA ALA A 122 -10.95 9.90 0.35
C ALA A 122 -10.76 10.71 1.63
N LYS A 123 -11.76 11.51 2.00
CA LYS A 123 -11.75 12.32 3.23
C LYS A 123 -11.74 11.46 4.49
N ASP A 124 -12.48 10.35 4.48
CA ASP A 124 -12.65 9.49 5.66
C ASP A 124 -11.48 8.48 5.83
N GLY A 125 -10.59 8.37 4.84
CA GLY A 125 -9.43 7.46 4.89
C GLY A 125 -9.77 5.97 4.92
N ILE A 126 -11.02 5.58 4.59
CA ILE A 126 -11.54 4.21 4.77
C ILE A 126 -10.67 3.12 4.15
N ALA A 127 -9.98 3.41 3.03
CA ALA A 127 -9.18 2.39 2.36
C ALA A 127 -7.94 1.98 3.19
N ALA A 128 -7.36 2.90 3.97
CA ALA A 128 -6.28 2.57 4.89
C ALA A 128 -6.78 1.74 6.08
N ASP A 129 -7.97 2.06 6.59
CA ASP A 129 -8.62 1.26 7.66
C ASP A 129 -8.92 -0.16 7.17
N VAL A 130 -9.46 -0.31 5.95
CA VAL A 130 -9.75 -1.61 5.31
C VAL A 130 -8.47 -2.41 5.14
N LEU A 131 -7.38 -1.79 4.66
CA LEU A 131 -6.08 -2.47 4.51
C LEU A 131 -5.62 -3.05 5.86
N THR A 132 -5.58 -2.22 6.89
CA THR A 132 -5.13 -2.64 8.22
C THR A 132 -6.02 -3.75 8.79
N ALA A 133 -7.34 -3.61 8.69
CA ALA A 133 -8.28 -4.61 9.22
C ALA A 133 -8.17 -5.95 8.48
N CYS A 134 -8.12 -5.93 7.15
CA CYS A 134 -7.99 -7.13 6.32
C CYS A 134 -6.67 -7.86 6.61
N THR A 135 -5.55 -7.16 6.59
CA THR A 135 -4.23 -7.75 6.81
C THR A 135 -4.07 -8.27 8.24
N THR A 136 -4.49 -7.51 9.25
CA THR A 136 -4.43 -7.97 10.65
C THR A 136 -5.33 -9.19 10.88
N LYS A 137 -6.51 -9.24 10.27
CA LYS A 137 -7.45 -10.37 10.38
C LYS A 137 -6.86 -11.64 9.77
N ALA A 138 -6.25 -11.53 8.58
CA ALA A 138 -5.76 -12.67 7.82
C ALA A 138 -4.43 -13.23 8.34
N ILE A 139 -3.50 -12.35 8.72
CA ILE A 139 -2.12 -12.72 9.05
C ILE A 139 -1.89 -12.78 10.56
N GLY A 140 -2.68 -12.02 11.33
CA GLY A 140 -2.41 -11.79 12.75
C GLY A 140 -1.31 -10.76 12.97
N ARG A 141 -1.07 -10.42 14.24
CA ARG A 141 -0.04 -9.42 14.58
C ARG A 141 1.38 -9.92 14.43
N ASP A 142 1.61 -11.20 14.67
CA ASP A 142 2.95 -11.81 14.77
C ASP A 142 3.30 -12.64 13.52
N GLY A 143 2.58 -12.45 12.42
CA GLY A 143 2.72 -13.23 11.19
C GLY A 143 3.83 -12.74 10.25
N MET A 144 4.61 -11.73 10.61
CA MET A 144 5.63 -11.12 9.75
C MET A 144 7.02 -11.19 10.37
N PHE A 145 8.04 -11.44 9.54
CA PHE A 145 9.44 -11.38 9.94
C PHE A 145 10.12 -10.14 9.38
N HIS A 146 9.82 -9.79 8.14
CA HIS A 146 10.45 -8.70 7.41
C HIS A 146 9.41 -7.69 6.95
N VAL A 147 9.75 -6.41 7.04
CA VAL A 147 8.99 -5.33 6.43
C VAL A 147 9.90 -4.50 5.55
N SER A 148 9.55 -4.37 4.29
CA SER A 148 10.30 -3.60 3.29
C SER A 148 9.65 -2.25 3.09
N HIS A 149 10.45 -1.19 3.14
CA HIS A 149 10.00 0.19 2.96
C HIS A 149 10.60 0.78 1.68
N ASP A 150 9.76 1.31 0.80
CA ASP A 150 10.21 2.00 -0.41
C ASP A 150 9.13 2.95 -0.92
N SER A 151 9.46 3.74 -1.95
CA SER A 151 8.54 4.65 -2.60
C SER A 151 8.57 4.55 -4.13
N THR A 152 7.44 4.81 -4.75
CA THR A 152 7.34 4.93 -6.21
C THR A 152 6.81 6.28 -6.64
N ALA A 153 7.28 6.75 -7.81
CA ALA A 153 6.81 7.99 -8.42
C ALA A 153 5.39 7.83 -8.96
N ILE A 154 4.55 8.81 -8.70
CA ILE A 154 3.16 8.88 -9.18
C ILE A 154 2.98 10.17 -9.96
N ASP A 155 2.81 10.05 -11.28
CA ASP A 155 2.50 11.17 -12.15
C ASP A 155 1.10 11.71 -11.90
N SER A 156 0.96 13.04 -11.86
CA SER A 156 -0.32 13.71 -11.68
C SER A 156 -0.58 14.71 -12.81
N ARG A 157 -1.87 14.92 -13.09
CA ARG A 157 -2.34 15.94 -14.04
C ARG A 157 -2.56 17.32 -13.41
N GLU A 158 -2.05 17.50 -12.21
CA GLU A 158 -2.17 18.76 -11.46
C GLU A 158 -1.00 19.70 -11.76
N ARG A 159 -1.20 20.99 -11.48
CA ARG A 159 -0.08 21.94 -11.46
C ARG A 159 0.71 21.72 -10.17
N GLY A 160 2.03 21.65 -10.28
CA GLY A 160 2.90 21.60 -9.11
C GLY A 160 2.80 22.89 -8.27
N SER A 161 3.05 22.77 -6.98
CA SER A 161 3.12 23.93 -6.08
C SER A 161 4.25 24.88 -6.50
N LYS A 162 4.07 26.18 -6.25
CA LYS A 162 5.15 27.16 -6.44
C LYS A 162 6.17 26.96 -5.33
N ARG A 163 7.44 26.78 -5.67
CA ARG A 163 8.52 26.68 -4.68
C ARG A 163 8.64 28.02 -3.92
N PRO A 164 8.86 27.99 -2.60
CA PRO A 164 9.26 29.16 -1.85
C PRO A 164 10.55 29.74 -2.43
N LYS A 165 10.66 31.06 -2.54
CA LYS A 165 11.85 31.73 -3.07
C LYS A 165 13.04 31.63 -2.12
N GLU A 166 12.78 31.53 -0.83
CA GLU A 166 13.82 31.45 0.20
C GLU A 166 14.03 30.01 0.66
N LYS A 167 15.30 29.59 0.75
CA LYS A 167 15.67 28.31 1.33
C LYS A 167 15.91 28.54 2.83
N PRO A 168 15.19 27.83 3.71
CA PRO A 168 15.47 27.94 5.15
C PRO A 168 16.92 27.48 5.44
N VAL A 169 17.59 28.15 6.34
CA VAL A 169 18.88 27.70 6.89
C VAL A 169 18.59 26.62 7.92
N TRP A 170 19.10 25.40 7.68
CA TRP A 170 18.83 24.23 8.52
C TRP A 170 20.03 23.91 9.41
N THR A 171 19.77 23.70 10.69
CA THR A 171 20.73 23.10 11.63
C THR A 171 20.53 21.57 11.67
N PRO A 172 21.51 20.77 12.17
CA PRO A 172 21.31 19.33 12.36
C PRO A 172 20.09 18.95 13.23
N ARG A 173 19.74 19.79 14.21
CA ARG A 173 18.57 19.62 15.09
C ARG A 173 17.23 19.94 14.38
N ASP A 174 17.29 20.64 13.26
CA ASP A 174 16.10 20.97 12.45
C ASP A 174 15.74 19.83 11.48
N ARG A 175 16.54 18.75 11.44
CA ARG A 175 16.22 17.60 10.61
C ARG A 175 14.86 17.03 11.01
N ARG A 176 13.99 16.84 10.02
CA ARG A 176 12.66 16.29 10.27
C ARG A 176 12.75 14.91 10.92
N THR A 177 13.64 14.02 10.46
CA THR A 177 13.88 12.70 11.05
C THR A 177 14.21 12.76 12.53
N PHE A 178 15.06 13.69 12.96
CA PHE A 178 15.36 13.90 14.37
C PHE A 178 14.12 14.31 15.19
N LYS A 179 13.29 15.21 14.64
CA LYS A 179 12.07 15.67 15.31
C LYS A 179 10.97 14.60 15.36
N GLN A 180 10.97 13.65 14.43
CA GLN A 180 9.99 12.58 14.35
C GLN A 180 10.18 11.50 15.41
N ARG A 181 11.41 11.34 15.91
CA ARG A 181 11.71 10.34 16.94
C ARG A 181 10.99 10.66 18.24
N GLY A 182 10.43 9.64 18.88
CA GLY A 182 9.70 9.79 20.14
C GLY A 182 8.36 10.51 20.03
N ARG A 183 7.92 10.86 18.80
CA ARG A 183 6.57 11.41 18.51
C ARG A 183 5.70 10.32 17.93
N ASP A 184 4.38 10.52 17.99
CA ASP A 184 3.46 9.57 17.38
C ASP A 184 3.43 9.67 15.85
N ALA A 185 3.07 8.56 15.18
CA ALA A 185 3.05 8.47 13.73
C ALA A 185 2.05 9.44 13.08
N GLU A 186 0.88 9.65 13.68
CA GLU A 186 -0.17 10.52 13.14
C GLU A 186 0.29 11.97 13.12
N THR A 187 0.88 12.46 14.22
CA THR A 187 1.49 13.79 14.28
C THR A 187 2.60 13.94 13.24
N ASN A 188 3.45 12.92 13.11
CA ASN A 188 4.52 12.92 12.12
C ASN A 188 3.98 12.95 10.69
N PHE A 189 2.93 12.18 10.36
CA PHE A 189 2.31 12.21 9.04
C PHE A 189 1.63 13.55 8.75
N ALA A 190 0.97 14.17 9.73
CA ALA A 190 0.29 15.45 9.55
C ALA A 190 1.23 16.60 9.14
N GLU A 191 2.51 16.52 9.52
CA GLU A 191 3.54 17.51 9.15
C GLU A 191 4.17 17.25 7.76
N LEU A 192 3.86 16.12 7.11
CA LEU A 192 4.43 15.81 5.80
C LEU A 192 3.64 16.49 4.68
N PRO A 193 4.31 17.08 3.68
CA PRO A 193 3.63 17.69 2.55
C PRO A 193 2.98 16.62 1.67
N THR A 194 1.71 16.85 1.33
CA THR A 194 0.89 15.97 0.49
C THR A 194 0.31 16.68 -0.73
N VAL A 195 0.93 17.79 -1.15
CA VAL A 195 0.53 18.55 -2.33
C VAL A 195 1.32 18.10 -3.57
N CYS A 196 0.71 18.24 -4.75
CA CYS A 196 1.40 17.94 -6.02
C CYS A 196 2.63 18.83 -6.19
N ASP A 197 3.79 18.23 -6.47
CA ASP A 197 5.05 18.94 -6.66
C ASP A 197 5.95 18.21 -7.67
N TRP A 198 7.13 18.82 -7.94
CA TRP A 198 8.14 18.26 -8.82
C TRP A 198 9.07 17.31 -8.07
N GLY A 199 9.12 16.06 -8.54
CA GLY A 199 10.08 15.05 -8.10
C GLY A 199 11.27 14.93 -9.05
N ARG A 200 12.41 14.51 -8.50
CA ARG A 200 13.65 14.25 -9.26
C ARG A 200 14.35 13.03 -8.67
N LYS A 201 14.68 12.08 -9.53
CA LYS A 201 15.47 10.89 -9.18
C LYS A 201 16.54 10.63 -10.23
N LEU A 202 17.72 10.18 -9.81
CA LEU A 202 18.73 9.63 -10.71
C LEU A 202 18.45 8.12 -10.85
N ASN A 203 18.35 7.64 -12.09
CA ASN A 203 18.26 6.20 -12.30
C ASN A 203 19.66 5.54 -12.19
N SER A 204 19.70 4.20 -12.22
CA SER A 204 20.93 3.41 -12.15
C SER A 204 21.95 3.74 -13.27
N LYS A 205 21.48 4.31 -14.38
CA LYS A 205 22.32 4.75 -15.53
C LYS A 205 22.74 6.23 -15.42
N GLY A 206 22.51 6.89 -14.28
CA GLY A 206 22.86 8.30 -14.06
C GLY A 206 21.96 9.31 -14.77
N ARG A 207 20.87 8.87 -15.43
CA ARG A 207 19.92 9.77 -16.08
C ARG A 207 18.96 10.36 -15.05
N VAL A 208 18.69 11.66 -15.19
CA VAL A 208 17.73 12.36 -14.35
C VAL A 208 16.31 12.05 -14.85
N LEU A 209 15.51 11.45 -13.98
CA LEU A 209 14.07 11.32 -14.16
C LEU A 209 13.40 12.46 -13.40
N GLN A 210 12.48 13.17 -14.04
CA GLN A 210 11.68 14.22 -13.43
C GLN A 210 10.20 13.90 -13.67
N TRP A 211 9.38 14.08 -12.66
CA TRP A 211 7.94 13.94 -12.77
C TRP A 211 7.25 15.02 -11.96
N ARG A 212 6.00 15.25 -12.26
CA ARG A 212 5.14 16.15 -11.52
C ARG A 212 4.01 15.34 -10.89
N GLY A 213 3.92 15.36 -9.56
CA GLY A 213 2.91 14.58 -8.86
C GLY A 213 3.27 14.31 -7.41
N TYR A 214 3.29 13.03 -7.09
CA TYR A 214 3.42 12.52 -5.73
C TYR A 214 4.43 11.38 -5.67
N LYS A 215 4.67 10.89 -4.45
CA LYS A 215 5.28 9.58 -4.18
C LYS A 215 4.33 8.75 -3.34
N LEU A 216 4.09 7.50 -3.74
CA LEU A 216 3.44 6.51 -2.90
C LEU A 216 4.51 5.74 -2.14
N HIS A 217 4.44 5.78 -0.82
CA HIS A 217 5.28 5.00 0.08
C HIS A 217 4.50 3.78 0.56
N LEU A 218 5.13 2.61 0.56
CA LEU A 218 4.57 1.37 1.08
C LEU A 218 5.49 0.73 2.10
N SER A 219 4.89 0.14 3.12
CA SER A 219 5.50 -0.90 3.94
C SER A 219 4.90 -2.23 3.51
N VAL A 220 5.74 -3.15 3.08
CA VAL A 220 5.33 -4.45 2.53
C VAL A 220 5.96 -5.55 3.36
N GLY A 221 5.14 -6.45 3.88
CA GLY A 221 5.56 -7.61 4.66
C GLY A 221 5.93 -8.82 3.81
N ASP A 222 6.25 -9.92 4.48
CA ASP A 222 6.49 -11.20 3.84
C ASP A 222 5.29 -11.61 2.96
N GLY A 223 5.57 -12.34 1.86
CA GLY A 223 4.55 -12.71 0.89
C GLY A 223 4.08 -11.56 0.00
N ASP A 224 4.83 -10.46 -0.07
CA ASP A 224 4.51 -9.28 -0.88
C ASP A 224 3.17 -8.62 -0.47
N ILE A 225 2.84 -8.66 0.83
CA ILE A 225 1.58 -8.13 1.35
C ILE A 225 1.78 -6.67 1.78
N PRO A 226 1.09 -5.69 1.15
CA PRO A 226 1.07 -4.32 1.63
C PRO A 226 0.45 -4.21 3.02
N LEU A 227 1.15 -3.55 3.95
CA LEU A 227 0.72 -3.37 5.34
C LEU A 227 0.32 -1.92 5.63
N THR A 228 1.12 -0.97 5.17
CA THR A 228 0.92 0.46 5.41
C THR A 228 1.24 1.23 4.14
N ALA A 229 0.48 2.29 3.88
CA ALA A 229 0.67 3.18 2.75
C ALA A 229 0.59 4.65 3.17
N PHE A 230 1.33 5.51 2.46
CA PHE A 230 1.26 6.96 2.60
C PHE A 230 1.58 7.66 1.27
N LEU A 231 0.90 8.77 0.98
CA LEU A 231 1.17 9.60 -0.20
C LEU A 231 1.83 10.91 0.22
N SER A 232 3.01 11.19 -0.33
CA SER A 232 3.71 12.44 -0.11
C SER A 232 3.85 13.26 -1.40
N SER A 233 4.21 14.54 -1.24
CA SER A 233 4.68 15.37 -2.38
C SER A 233 5.88 14.74 -3.05
N ALA A 234 5.96 14.83 -4.38
CA ALA A 234 7.06 14.25 -5.16
C ALA A 234 8.46 14.80 -4.79
N SER A 235 8.53 16.04 -4.27
CA SER A 235 9.77 16.67 -3.83
C SER A 235 10.31 16.16 -2.49
N LEU A 236 9.49 15.45 -1.70
CA LEU A 236 9.88 14.97 -0.38
C LEU A 236 10.89 13.82 -0.53
N HIS A 237 11.96 13.85 0.26
CA HIS A 237 12.94 12.76 0.29
C HIS A 237 12.37 11.57 1.07
N ASP A 238 12.62 10.34 0.60
CA ASP A 238 12.02 9.12 1.13
C ASP A 238 12.35 8.88 2.61
N SER A 239 13.58 9.22 3.04
CA SER A 239 14.00 9.15 4.45
C SER A 239 13.10 9.95 5.40
N GLN A 240 12.40 10.98 4.92
CA GLN A 240 11.55 11.81 5.78
C GLN A 240 10.18 11.18 6.06
N VAL A 241 9.85 10.08 5.38
CA VAL A 241 8.62 9.31 5.58
C VAL A 241 8.90 8.00 6.33
N ALA A 242 10.16 7.61 6.45
CA ALA A 242 10.58 6.33 7.02
C ALA A 242 10.07 6.12 8.45
N ILE A 243 10.38 7.04 9.35
CA ILE A 243 10.02 6.92 10.78
C ILE A 243 8.51 6.77 11.00
N PRO A 244 7.63 7.66 10.49
CA PRO A 244 6.19 7.47 10.68
C PRO A 244 5.64 6.21 10.01
N MET A 245 6.22 5.72 8.91
CA MET A 245 5.84 4.44 8.31
C MET A 245 6.18 3.27 9.22
N MET A 246 7.41 3.21 9.76
CA MET A 246 7.84 2.19 10.72
C MET A 246 6.95 2.20 11.97
N GLN A 247 6.75 3.38 12.57
CA GLN A 247 5.90 3.57 13.75
C GLN A 247 4.46 3.08 13.52
N LYS A 248 3.86 3.43 12.38
CA LYS A 248 2.50 3.01 12.05
C LYS A 248 2.40 1.51 11.81
N THR A 249 3.37 0.93 11.11
CA THR A 249 3.40 -0.51 10.83
C THR A 249 3.57 -1.30 12.13
N SER A 250 4.48 -0.91 13.01
CA SER A 250 4.75 -1.55 14.30
C SER A 250 3.56 -1.54 15.26
N ARG A 251 2.62 -0.59 15.13
CA ARG A 251 1.38 -0.58 15.94
C ARG A 251 0.45 -1.74 15.61
N SER A 252 0.42 -2.14 14.34
CA SER A 252 -0.49 -3.18 13.87
C SER A 252 0.17 -4.56 13.78
N PHE A 253 1.50 -4.61 13.56
CA PHE A 253 2.25 -5.84 13.34
C PHE A 253 3.53 -5.87 14.16
N SER A 254 3.84 -7.05 14.70
CA SER A 254 5.14 -7.36 15.29
C SER A 254 6.02 -8.00 14.22
N TYR A 255 7.21 -7.49 14.03
CA TYR A 255 8.18 -8.01 13.06
C TYR A 255 9.62 -7.74 13.51
N PHE A 256 10.60 -8.38 12.86
CA PHE A 256 11.99 -8.33 13.34
C PHE A 256 12.90 -7.42 12.53
N TYR A 257 12.63 -7.26 11.21
CA TYR A 257 13.56 -6.61 10.31
C TYR A 257 12.89 -5.51 9.50
N ASP A 258 13.46 -4.29 9.57
CA ASP A 258 13.14 -3.20 8.63
C ASP A 258 14.14 -3.24 7.46
N LEU A 259 13.64 -3.42 6.25
CA LEU A 259 14.44 -3.49 5.03
C LEU A 259 14.22 -2.23 4.20
N ALA A 260 15.30 -1.53 3.83
CA ALA A 260 15.20 -0.33 3.01
C ALA A 260 16.47 -0.10 2.16
N ASP A 261 16.35 0.72 1.12
CA ASP A 261 17.47 1.08 0.26
C ASP A 261 18.38 2.15 0.88
N CYS A 262 19.46 2.50 0.20
CA CYS A 262 20.45 3.50 0.66
C CYS A 262 19.87 4.93 0.83
N ALA A 263 18.66 5.23 0.35
CA ALA A 263 18.01 6.51 0.61
C ALA A 263 17.56 6.66 2.08
N TYR A 264 17.35 5.53 2.76
CA TYR A 264 16.97 5.44 4.18
C TYR A 264 18.16 5.39 5.13
N ASP A 265 19.40 5.43 4.61
CA ASP A 265 20.63 5.37 5.40
C ASP A 265 20.86 6.67 6.18
N ALA A 266 20.20 6.78 7.33
CA ALA A 266 20.33 7.89 8.28
C ALA A 266 20.25 7.38 9.72
N ASN A 267 21.12 7.89 10.61
CA ASN A 267 21.19 7.44 12.00
C ASN A 267 19.84 7.52 12.71
N ASP A 268 19.08 8.62 12.54
CA ASP A 268 17.77 8.79 13.17
C ASP A 268 16.79 7.67 12.80
N ILE A 269 16.85 7.16 11.55
CA ILE A 269 16.00 6.08 11.08
C ILE A 269 16.43 4.74 11.68
N LEU A 270 17.74 4.46 11.68
CA LEU A 270 18.29 3.24 12.24
C LEU A 270 18.01 3.13 13.75
N GLU A 271 18.20 4.24 14.47
CA GLU A 271 17.96 4.31 15.91
C GLU A 271 16.46 4.19 16.25
N GLU A 272 15.56 4.75 15.43
CA GLU A 272 14.12 4.56 15.61
C GLU A 272 13.70 3.12 15.36
N SER A 273 14.20 2.46 14.30
CA SER A 273 13.95 1.05 14.04
C SER A 273 14.36 0.18 15.25
N ILE A 274 15.53 0.43 15.82
CA ILE A 274 16.02 -0.28 17.01
C ILE A 274 15.14 0.03 18.24
N ALA A 275 14.72 1.29 18.40
CA ALA A 275 13.84 1.69 19.51
C ALA A 275 12.46 1.02 19.44
N LEU A 276 11.98 0.73 18.22
CA LEU A 276 10.75 -0.05 17.98
C LEU A 276 10.91 -1.56 18.17
N GLY A 277 12.14 -2.02 18.47
CA GLY A 277 12.47 -3.43 18.68
C GLY A 277 12.86 -4.19 17.42
N HIS A 278 13.12 -3.49 16.32
CA HIS A 278 13.48 -4.09 15.04
C HIS A 278 14.99 -4.03 14.78
N ARG A 279 15.45 -4.85 13.84
CA ARG A 279 16.81 -4.78 13.30
C ARG A 279 16.76 -4.15 11.91
N PRO A 280 17.32 -2.95 11.72
CA PRO A 280 17.38 -2.30 10.41
C PRO A 280 18.42 -2.99 9.53
N LEU A 281 18.03 -3.38 8.32
CA LEU A 281 18.88 -3.88 7.24
C LEU A 281 18.79 -2.90 6.08
N VAL A 282 19.63 -1.89 6.11
CA VAL A 282 19.61 -0.77 5.16
C VAL A 282 20.91 -0.77 4.36
N GLU A 283 20.80 -0.64 3.04
CA GLU A 283 21.96 -0.54 2.16
C GLU A 283 22.76 0.71 2.49
N LEU A 284 24.08 0.56 2.59
CA LEU A 284 24.97 1.67 2.90
C LEU A 284 25.03 2.69 1.76
N ASN A 285 24.85 3.95 2.08
CA ASN A 285 25.07 5.04 1.15
C ASN A 285 26.56 5.35 1.01
N LEU A 286 27.21 4.76 0.02
CA LEU A 286 28.66 4.91 -0.24
C LEU A 286 29.11 6.35 -0.55
N ARG A 287 28.17 7.29 -0.78
CA ARG A 287 28.46 8.71 -0.97
C ARG A 287 28.69 9.47 0.35
N LYS A 288 28.28 8.87 1.46
CA LYS A 288 28.50 9.40 2.81
C LYS A 288 29.62 8.60 3.46
N ASP A 289 30.51 9.29 4.13
CA ASP A 289 31.72 8.84 4.83
C ASP A 289 31.82 7.33 5.14
N LYS A 290 32.80 6.66 4.51
CA LYS A 290 33.00 5.20 4.57
C LYS A 290 33.38 4.70 5.97
N VAL A 291 33.90 5.56 6.84
CA VAL A 291 34.55 5.18 8.10
C VAL A 291 33.58 5.01 9.28
N ARG A 292 32.41 5.65 9.26
CA ARG A 292 31.48 5.70 10.40
C ARG A 292 30.50 4.54 10.56
N ARG A 293 30.45 3.58 9.61
CA ARG A 293 29.33 2.64 9.52
C ARG A 293 29.70 1.17 9.36
N VAL A 294 30.90 0.81 9.72
CA VAL A 294 31.30 -0.61 9.80
C VAL A 294 30.46 -1.27 10.91
N GLY A 295 29.46 -2.05 10.53
CA GLY A 295 28.62 -2.82 11.45
C GLY A 295 27.13 -2.58 11.40
N ALA A 296 26.62 -1.50 10.74
CA ALA A 296 25.20 -1.16 10.70
C ALA A 296 24.51 -1.32 9.33
N GLY A 297 25.27 -1.64 8.27
CA GLY A 297 24.72 -1.70 6.91
C GLY A 297 25.15 -2.96 6.16
N ILE A 298 24.41 -3.28 5.10
CA ILE A 298 24.72 -4.39 4.21
C ILE A 298 25.87 -3.99 3.28
N LEU A 299 26.97 -4.71 3.39
CA LEU A 299 28.11 -4.58 2.50
C LEU A 299 27.89 -5.38 1.21
N PRO A 300 28.44 -4.94 0.08
CA PRO A 300 28.44 -5.76 -1.13
C PRO A 300 29.08 -7.12 -0.86
N VAL A 301 28.44 -8.17 -1.35
CA VAL A 301 28.92 -9.56 -1.17
C VAL A 301 30.35 -9.70 -1.65
N LYS A 302 31.28 -10.01 -0.75
CA LYS A 302 32.63 -10.41 -1.10
C LYS A 302 32.63 -11.90 -1.47
N ARG A 303 33.27 -12.23 -2.59
CA ARG A 303 33.59 -13.61 -2.93
C ARG A 303 34.86 -14.00 -2.19
N ASP A 304 34.74 -14.90 -1.23
CA ASP A 304 35.88 -15.49 -0.56
C ASP A 304 36.23 -16.84 -1.21
N TRP A 305 37.52 -17.14 -1.30
CA TRP A 305 38.03 -18.39 -1.80
C TRP A 305 38.40 -19.27 -0.63
N VAL A 306 37.88 -20.48 -0.58
CA VAL A 306 38.30 -21.51 0.38
C VAL A 306 38.93 -22.66 -0.41
N GLY A 307 40.27 -22.74 -0.38
CA GLY A 307 41.03 -23.69 -1.16
C GLY A 307 40.88 -23.43 -2.69
N SER A 308 40.69 -24.46 -3.47
CA SER A 308 40.48 -24.40 -4.93
C SER A 308 39.04 -24.09 -5.36
N HIS A 309 38.12 -23.94 -4.42
CA HIS A 309 36.70 -23.73 -4.69
C HIS A 309 36.27 -22.34 -4.27
N ALA A 310 35.53 -21.62 -5.14
CA ALA A 310 34.85 -20.39 -4.78
C ALA A 310 33.63 -20.72 -3.93
N VAL A 311 33.69 -20.38 -2.64
CA VAL A 311 32.53 -20.49 -1.74
C VAL A 311 31.93 -19.12 -1.59
N ASN A 312 30.69 -18.97 -2.03
CA ASN A 312 29.90 -17.76 -1.76
C ASN A 312 29.34 -17.87 -0.34
N ILE A 313 30.09 -17.37 0.65
CA ILE A 313 29.54 -17.18 1.98
C ILE A 313 28.68 -15.92 1.93
N ILE A 314 27.36 -16.12 1.92
CA ILE A 314 26.40 -15.03 1.98
C ILE A 314 25.99 -14.89 3.44
N PRO A 315 26.27 -13.74 4.10
CA PRO A 315 25.78 -13.48 5.45
C PRO A 315 24.26 -13.62 5.55
N ALA A 316 23.76 -14.07 6.67
CA ALA A 316 22.32 -14.29 6.87
C ALA A 316 21.51 -12.98 6.67
N GLU A 317 22.12 -11.84 7.01
CA GLU A 317 21.52 -10.52 6.78
C GLU A 317 21.37 -10.19 5.29
N ASP A 318 22.34 -10.54 4.46
CA ASP A 318 22.25 -10.32 3.01
C ASP A 318 21.16 -11.20 2.37
N LEU A 319 20.98 -12.42 2.88
CA LEU A 319 19.85 -13.28 2.46
C LEU A 319 18.51 -12.65 2.86
N ARG A 320 18.40 -12.13 4.07
CA ARG A 320 17.19 -11.43 4.53
C ARG A 320 16.94 -10.15 3.75
N TYR A 321 17.99 -9.41 3.43
CA TYR A 321 17.86 -8.17 2.63
C TYR A 321 17.25 -8.40 1.25
N ARG A 322 17.36 -9.59 0.68
CA ARG A 322 16.72 -9.93 -0.61
C ARG A 322 15.20 -9.84 -0.56
N PHE A 323 14.58 -9.98 0.62
CA PHE A 323 13.13 -9.77 0.77
C PHE A 323 12.71 -8.33 0.48
N ARG A 324 13.64 -7.35 0.49
CA ARG A 324 13.38 -5.98 0.07
C ARG A 324 12.77 -5.87 -1.33
N THR A 325 13.10 -6.78 -2.23
CA THR A 325 12.51 -6.79 -3.58
C THR A 325 11.00 -7.01 -3.60
N GLY A 326 10.39 -7.43 -2.49
CA GLY A 326 8.94 -7.58 -2.34
C GLY A 326 8.19 -6.27 -2.62
N VAL A 327 8.65 -5.17 -2.05
CA VAL A 327 8.02 -3.86 -2.29
C VAL A 327 8.12 -3.42 -3.76
N GLU A 328 9.21 -3.74 -4.44
CA GLU A 328 9.38 -3.45 -5.87
C GLU A 328 8.40 -4.27 -6.73
N ARG A 329 8.16 -5.55 -6.38
CA ARG A 329 7.15 -6.39 -7.05
C ARG A 329 5.74 -5.84 -6.85
N VAL A 330 5.41 -5.38 -5.64
CA VAL A 330 4.13 -4.74 -5.35
C VAL A 330 3.95 -3.46 -6.18
N PHE A 331 4.97 -2.62 -6.30
CA PHE A 331 4.89 -1.43 -7.15
C PHE A 331 4.72 -1.77 -8.63
N SER A 332 5.46 -2.75 -9.15
CA SER A 332 5.26 -3.23 -10.52
C SER A 332 3.83 -3.70 -10.76
N HIS A 333 3.29 -4.52 -9.86
CA HIS A 333 1.92 -5.03 -9.95
C HIS A 333 0.88 -3.90 -9.89
N LEU A 334 1.06 -2.94 -8.98
CA LEU A 334 0.20 -1.75 -8.89
C LEU A 334 0.20 -0.95 -10.21
N HIS A 335 1.39 -0.73 -10.78
CA HIS A 335 1.53 0.04 -12.02
C HIS A 335 0.95 -0.70 -13.23
N ASP A 336 1.19 -1.99 -13.35
CA ASP A 336 0.86 -2.75 -14.55
C ASP A 336 -0.60 -3.24 -14.55
N ALA A 337 -1.14 -3.60 -13.40
CA ALA A 337 -2.43 -4.28 -13.30
C ALA A 337 -3.53 -3.50 -12.54
N HIS A 338 -3.19 -2.56 -11.65
CA HIS A 338 -4.17 -1.97 -10.72
C HIS A 338 -4.21 -0.44 -10.72
N GLY A 339 -3.96 0.18 -11.88
CA GLY A 339 -4.22 1.59 -12.11
C GLY A 339 -3.13 2.56 -11.66
N GLY A 340 -1.97 2.09 -11.18
CA GLY A 340 -0.88 2.95 -10.69
C GLY A 340 -0.29 3.88 -11.77
N LYS A 341 -0.31 3.48 -13.04
CA LYS A 341 0.13 4.31 -14.19
C LYS A 341 -0.93 5.30 -14.67
N THR A 342 -2.19 5.10 -14.33
CA THR A 342 -3.30 5.85 -14.92
C THR A 342 -4.06 6.66 -13.87
N VAL A 343 -3.36 7.59 -13.21
CA VAL A 343 -3.98 8.48 -12.23
C VAL A 343 -4.68 9.64 -12.95
N ARG A 344 -6.01 9.65 -12.89
CA ARG A 344 -6.85 10.68 -13.56
C ARG A 344 -7.57 11.61 -12.58
N VAL A 345 -7.51 11.32 -11.29
CA VAL A 345 -8.06 12.16 -10.23
C VAL A 345 -7.07 13.25 -9.81
N ARG A 346 -7.57 14.30 -9.15
CA ARG A 346 -6.79 15.43 -8.68
C ARG A 346 -7.01 15.62 -7.17
N GLY A 347 -5.98 16.14 -6.49
CA GLY A 347 -5.92 16.32 -5.04
C GLY A 347 -5.34 15.09 -4.33
N GLY A 348 -4.38 15.33 -3.41
CA GLY A 348 -3.61 14.27 -2.74
C GLY A 348 -4.49 13.17 -2.16
N GLU A 349 -5.56 13.53 -1.42
CA GLU A 349 -6.48 12.56 -0.83
C GLU A 349 -7.14 11.65 -1.87
N LYS A 350 -7.59 12.21 -3.00
CA LYS A 350 -8.22 11.44 -4.08
C LYS A 350 -7.21 10.59 -4.85
N VAL A 351 -6.00 11.12 -5.05
CA VAL A 351 -4.90 10.35 -5.66
C VAL A 351 -4.53 9.18 -4.75
N PHE A 352 -4.39 9.42 -3.45
CA PHE A 352 -4.12 8.37 -2.48
C PHE A 352 -5.22 7.29 -2.49
N LEU A 353 -6.50 7.69 -2.39
CA LEU A 353 -7.60 6.73 -2.44
C LEU A 353 -7.60 5.90 -3.74
N HIS A 354 -7.32 6.54 -4.89
CA HIS A 354 -7.25 5.82 -6.16
C HIS A 354 -6.19 4.72 -6.14
N LEU A 355 -5.00 5.03 -5.63
CA LEU A 355 -3.90 4.07 -5.50
C LEU A 355 -4.21 3.01 -4.44
N MET A 356 -4.86 3.41 -3.34
CA MET A 356 -5.25 2.49 -2.28
C MET A 356 -6.21 1.39 -2.74
N PHE A 357 -7.11 1.65 -3.69
CA PHE A 357 -7.93 0.57 -4.25
C PHE A 357 -7.07 -0.48 -4.96
N GLY A 358 -6.00 -0.08 -5.66
CA GLY A 358 -5.03 -1.01 -6.23
C GLY A 358 -4.24 -1.77 -5.15
N VAL A 359 -3.79 -1.06 -4.12
CA VAL A 359 -3.07 -1.66 -2.98
C VAL A 359 -3.95 -2.67 -2.24
N LEU A 360 -5.25 -2.37 -2.05
CA LEU A 360 -6.21 -3.30 -1.42
C LEU A 360 -6.39 -4.58 -2.23
N VAL A 361 -6.51 -4.45 -3.56
CA VAL A 361 -6.62 -5.62 -4.45
C VAL A 361 -5.37 -6.48 -4.34
N ILE A 362 -4.17 -5.88 -4.41
CA ILE A 362 -2.90 -6.62 -4.28
C ILE A 362 -2.82 -7.32 -2.92
N ALA A 363 -3.16 -6.62 -1.83
CA ALA A 363 -3.14 -7.22 -0.50
C ALA A 363 -4.05 -8.45 -0.42
N ALA A 364 -5.29 -8.34 -0.93
CA ALA A 364 -6.23 -9.44 -0.95
C ALA A 364 -5.75 -10.61 -1.84
N GLU A 365 -5.21 -10.33 -3.04
CA GLU A 365 -4.66 -11.36 -3.93
C GLU A 365 -3.49 -12.11 -3.30
N GLN A 366 -2.57 -11.41 -2.62
CA GLN A 366 -1.44 -12.06 -1.95
C GLN A 366 -1.91 -12.88 -0.74
N ILE A 367 -2.87 -12.39 0.05
CA ILE A 367 -3.46 -13.14 1.15
C ILE A 367 -4.16 -14.40 0.63
N LEU A 368 -4.97 -14.29 -0.44
CA LEU A 368 -5.66 -15.44 -1.04
C LEU A 368 -4.67 -16.50 -1.50
N LYS A 369 -3.54 -16.13 -2.12
CA LYS A 369 -2.48 -17.09 -2.50
C LYS A 369 -1.82 -17.82 -1.32
N LEU A 370 -1.85 -17.24 -0.12
CA LEU A 370 -1.27 -17.88 1.07
C LEU A 370 -2.24 -18.86 1.74
N ILE A 371 -3.55 -18.71 1.50
CA ILE A 371 -4.59 -19.49 2.18
C ILE A 371 -5.27 -20.52 1.27
N THR A 372 -5.06 -20.43 -0.05
CA THR A 372 -5.51 -21.42 -1.04
C THR A 372 -4.38 -22.30 -1.49
#